data_71a5e221144941eb8506a5946e236abc
#
_entry.id   71a5e221144941eb8506a5946e236abc
#
_cell.length_a   1.000
_cell.length_b   1.000
_cell.length_c   1.000
_cell.angle_alpha   90.00
_cell.angle_beta   90.00
_cell.angle_gamma   90.00
#
_symmetry.space_group_name_H-M   'P 1'
#
loop_
_entity.id
_entity.type
_entity.pdbx_description
1 polymer ?
#
loop_
_entity_poly.entity_id
_entity_poly.type
_entity_poly.pdbx_seq_one_letter_code
_entity_poly.pdbx_strand_id
1 'polypeptide(L)'
;MMSRDTNLNLSAGLASVSVALVLVTLKLWALGATGALSIAASLADSALDLMVSLGGLAAIFYAARPPDEDHAFGHSSAEDLAALGQAVFILASSGLIAWAAVARLLSDTPAPIAAEGRGALVMGASIALTLALVLWQRRVARKTGSRVVRADSLHYMGDLLPNLGAIAALWASAQFGLTQIDSAVAIGAAAMLAVGALGIGKGAWDALMDRAADPAVVAGIEEIVKTWPGLHGYHDLRTRSAGSTIFVNLHIELDGDLTLTQAHDIGAGLKHAILKAYPGTDVIIHKDPVR
;
A
#
# COMPACT_ATOMS: atom_id res chain seq x y z
N MET A 1 13.41 13.19 14.18
CA MET A 1 12.96 11.89 14.77
C MET A 1 11.84 11.38 13.88
N MET A 2 12.00 10.19 13.26
CA MET A 2 10.99 9.63 12.33
C MET A 2 9.66 9.42 13.07
N SER A 3 8.54 9.65 12.38
CA SER A 3 7.23 9.43 12.97
C SER A 3 7.01 7.95 13.32
N ARG A 4 6.09 7.65 14.24
CA ARG A 4 5.73 6.27 14.59
C ARG A 4 5.22 5.49 13.37
N ASP A 5 4.50 6.17 12.48
CA ASP A 5 3.93 5.55 11.28
C ASP A 5 5.01 5.26 10.24
N THR A 6 5.99 6.16 10.06
CA THR A 6 7.17 5.90 9.23
C THR A 6 7.94 4.65 9.70
N ASN A 7 8.15 4.51 11.02
CA ASN A 7 8.82 3.34 11.58
C ASN A 7 8.03 2.04 11.34
N LEU A 8 6.70 2.09 11.41
CA LEU A 8 5.85 0.95 11.10
C LEU A 8 5.92 0.58 9.62
N ASN A 9 5.86 1.56 8.72
CA ASN A 9 5.98 1.34 7.28
C ASN A 9 7.34 0.72 6.93
N LEU A 10 8.42 1.25 7.49
CA LEU A 10 9.77 0.68 7.34
C LEU A 10 9.85 -0.76 7.85
N SER A 11 9.23 -1.07 9.01
CA SER A 11 9.21 -2.43 9.53
C SER A 11 8.48 -3.39 8.59
N ALA A 12 7.41 -2.94 7.93
CA ALA A 12 6.69 -3.74 6.94
C ALA A 12 7.52 -3.96 5.67
N GLY A 13 8.17 -2.92 5.15
CA GLY A 13 9.07 -3.03 3.99
C GLY A 13 10.29 -3.91 4.27
N LEU A 14 10.92 -3.78 5.44
CA LEU A 14 12.03 -4.64 5.85
C LEU A 14 11.59 -6.11 6.01
N ALA A 15 10.41 -6.35 6.58
CA ALA A 15 9.85 -7.70 6.69
C ALA A 15 9.62 -8.30 5.30
N SER A 16 9.09 -7.51 4.34
CA SER A 16 8.87 -7.91 2.95
C SER A 16 10.18 -8.35 2.29
N VAL A 17 11.20 -7.49 2.30
CA VAL A 17 12.52 -7.80 1.73
C VAL A 17 13.15 -9.02 2.41
N SER A 18 13.01 -9.15 3.75
CA SER A 18 13.55 -10.29 4.48
C SER A 18 12.89 -11.60 4.08
N VAL A 19 11.56 -11.62 3.96
CA VAL A 19 10.80 -12.79 3.51
C VAL A 19 11.18 -13.14 2.07
N ALA A 20 11.21 -12.16 1.17
CA ALA A 20 11.62 -12.38 -0.23
C ALA A 20 13.03 -12.98 -0.32
N LEU A 21 14.00 -12.46 0.44
CA LEU A 21 15.37 -13.01 0.51
C LEU A 21 15.39 -14.46 1.02
N VAL A 22 14.61 -14.77 2.06
CA VAL A 22 14.49 -16.14 2.57
C VAL A 22 13.90 -17.06 1.50
N LEU A 23 12.83 -16.63 0.80
CA LEU A 23 12.20 -17.42 -0.26
C LEU A 23 13.16 -17.67 -1.42
N VAL A 24 13.86 -16.63 -1.90
CA VAL A 24 14.89 -16.76 -2.95
C VAL A 24 15.98 -17.75 -2.52
N THR A 25 16.48 -17.61 -1.29
CA THR A 25 17.55 -18.50 -0.77
C THR A 25 17.10 -19.95 -0.66
N LEU A 26 15.88 -20.19 -0.14
CA LEU A 26 15.30 -21.53 -0.03
C LEU A 26 15.10 -22.19 -1.40
N LYS A 27 14.60 -21.42 -2.38
CA LYS A 27 14.36 -21.90 -3.75
C LYS A 27 15.67 -22.12 -4.50
N LEU A 28 16.69 -21.29 -4.27
CA LEU A 28 18.03 -21.47 -4.83
C LEU A 28 18.67 -22.76 -4.31
N TRP A 29 18.57 -23.00 -3.00
CA TRP A 29 19.04 -24.25 -2.40
C TRP A 29 18.29 -25.48 -2.95
N ALA A 30 16.96 -25.39 -3.07
CA ALA A 30 16.15 -26.48 -3.61
C ALA A 30 16.45 -26.73 -5.10
N LEU A 31 16.73 -25.70 -5.90
CA LEU A 31 17.14 -25.82 -7.30
C LEU A 31 18.50 -26.54 -7.40
N GLY A 32 19.47 -26.14 -6.58
CA GLY A 32 20.79 -26.80 -6.53
C GLY A 32 20.72 -28.26 -6.11
N ALA A 33 19.74 -28.64 -5.26
CA ALA A 33 19.57 -30.01 -4.78
C ALA A 33 18.77 -30.91 -5.75
N THR A 34 17.93 -30.35 -6.63
CA THR A 34 16.99 -31.09 -7.48
C THR A 34 17.22 -30.93 -8.98
N GLY A 35 17.77 -29.78 -9.41
CA GLY A 35 17.90 -29.40 -10.81
C GLY A 35 16.55 -29.21 -11.54
N ALA A 36 15.42 -29.10 -10.81
CA ALA A 36 14.09 -29.08 -11.37
C ALA A 36 13.75 -27.72 -12.02
N LEU A 37 13.33 -27.72 -13.28
CA LEU A 37 12.94 -26.52 -14.02
C LEU A 37 11.76 -25.78 -13.39
N SER A 38 10.83 -26.50 -12.75
CA SER A 38 9.71 -25.90 -12.02
C SER A 38 10.18 -25.04 -10.83
N ILE A 39 11.25 -25.47 -10.13
CA ILE A 39 11.87 -24.70 -9.06
C ILE A 39 12.61 -23.49 -9.64
N ALA A 40 13.25 -23.62 -10.80
CA ALA A 40 13.88 -22.49 -11.48
C ALA A 40 12.87 -21.40 -11.85
N ALA A 41 11.70 -21.77 -12.40
CA ALA A 41 10.61 -20.84 -12.68
C ALA A 41 10.13 -20.13 -11.38
N SER A 42 9.87 -20.91 -10.33
CA SER A 42 9.45 -20.35 -9.03
C SER A 42 10.53 -19.48 -8.37
N LEU A 43 11.81 -19.72 -8.62
CA LEU A 43 12.91 -18.86 -8.18
C LEU A 43 12.90 -17.53 -8.93
N ALA A 44 12.64 -17.55 -10.24
CA ALA A 44 12.51 -16.31 -11.04
C ALA A 44 11.37 -15.43 -10.53
N ASP A 45 10.20 -16.00 -10.21
CA ASP A 45 9.10 -15.26 -9.59
C ASP A 45 9.52 -14.63 -8.26
N SER A 46 10.16 -15.39 -7.36
CA SER A 46 10.63 -14.84 -6.09
C SER A 46 11.74 -13.78 -6.22
N ALA A 47 12.52 -13.80 -7.29
CA ALA A 47 13.48 -12.74 -7.59
C ALA A 47 12.76 -11.45 -8.04
N LEU A 48 11.67 -11.56 -8.80
CA LEU A 48 10.80 -10.42 -9.14
C LEU A 48 10.13 -9.85 -7.89
N ASP A 49 9.61 -10.69 -6.99
CA ASP A 49 9.03 -10.27 -5.72
C ASP A 49 10.04 -9.50 -4.87
N LEU A 50 11.29 -9.96 -4.82
CA LEU A 50 12.36 -9.25 -4.13
C LEU A 50 12.62 -7.88 -4.73
N MET A 51 12.60 -7.74 -6.07
CA MET A 51 12.77 -6.44 -6.74
C MET A 51 11.60 -5.49 -6.41
N VAL A 52 10.36 -5.97 -6.43
CA VAL A 52 9.18 -5.19 -6.06
C VAL A 52 9.25 -4.73 -4.60
N SER A 53 9.63 -5.63 -3.69
CA SER A 53 9.77 -5.33 -2.26
C SER A 53 10.90 -4.33 -1.98
N LEU A 54 12.04 -4.44 -2.68
CA LEU A 54 13.13 -3.47 -2.60
C LEU A 54 12.68 -2.09 -3.12
N GLY A 55 11.93 -2.04 -4.21
CA GLY A 55 11.36 -0.80 -4.75
C GLY A 55 10.40 -0.14 -3.75
N GLY A 56 9.51 -0.91 -3.13
CA GLY A 56 8.60 -0.42 -2.10
C GLY A 56 9.33 0.10 -0.87
N LEU A 57 10.33 -0.64 -0.37
CA LEU A 57 11.16 -0.21 0.75
C LEU A 57 11.95 1.07 0.42
N ALA A 58 12.53 1.15 -0.78
CA ALA A 58 13.24 2.35 -1.23
C ALA A 58 12.30 3.57 -1.29
N ALA A 59 11.06 3.39 -1.76
CA ALA A 59 10.06 4.46 -1.78
C ALA A 59 9.70 4.94 -0.37
N ILE A 60 9.53 4.02 0.60
CA ILE A 60 9.27 4.37 2.00
C ILE A 60 10.46 5.16 2.59
N PHE A 61 11.69 4.73 2.33
CA PHE A 61 12.89 5.46 2.77
C PHE A 61 13.01 6.83 2.14
N TYR A 62 12.72 6.93 0.84
CA TYR A 62 12.78 8.20 0.13
C TYR A 62 11.69 9.16 0.61
N ALA A 63 10.46 8.65 0.80
CA ALA A 63 9.34 9.43 1.32
C ALA A 63 9.57 9.97 2.74
N ALA A 64 10.39 9.27 3.53
CA ALA A 64 10.73 9.68 4.90
C ALA A 64 11.79 10.80 4.96
N ARG A 65 12.39 11.20 3.84
CA ARG A 65 13.37 12.30 3.81
C ARG A 65 12.67 13.63 4.08
N PRO A 66 13.31 14.52 4.86
CA PRO A 66 12.79 15.87 5.07
C PRO A 66 12.76 16.66 3.75
N PRO A 67 12.02 17.78 3.69
CA PRO A 67 12.11 18.74 2.60
C PRO A 67 13.55 19.16 2.32
N ASP A 68 13.88 19.37 1.05
CA ASP A 68 15.16 19.87 0.55
C ASP A 68 14.93 21.04 -0.46
N GLU A 69 16.00 21.52 -1.10
CA GLU A 69 15.93 22.65 -2.02
C GLU A 69 15.08 22.35 -3.26
N ASP A 70 15.12 21.09 -3.75
CA ASP A 70 14.37 20.66 -4.95
C ASP A 70 12.93 20.23 -4.59
N HIS A 71 12.69 19.76 -3.37
CA HIS A 71 11.41 19.21 -2.90
C HIS A 71 10.96 19.91 -1.61
N ALA A 72 10.57 21.18 -1.72
CA ALA A 72 10.20 22.04 -0.58
C ALA A 72 9.02 21.51 0.26
N PHE A 73 8.14 20.69 -0.29
CA PHE A 73 7.03 20.02 0.41
C PHE A 73 7.38 18.62 0.93
N GLY A 74 8.65 18.19 0.81
CA GLY A 74 9.13 16.87 1.17
C GLY A 74 8.89 15.83 0.09
N HIS A 75 9.11 14.57 0.44
CA HIS A 75 9.18 13.46 -0.51
C HIS A 75 8.02 12.47 -0.35
N SER A 76 6.98 12.81 0.43
CA SER A 76 5.90 11.89 0.82
C SER A 76 5.13 11.31 -0.37
N SER A 77 5.00 12.03 -1.48
CA SER A 77 4.37 11.56 -2.73
C SER A 77 5.06 10.35 -3.36
N ALA A 78 6.31 10.04 -2.97
CA ALA A 78 7.02 8.86 -3.47
C ALA A 78 6.32 7.55 -3.05
N GLU A 79 5.64 7.50 -1.90
CA GLU A 79 4.81 6.35 -1.52
C GLU A 79 3.65 6.14 -2.49
N ASP A 80 2.97 7.23 -2.90
CA ASP A 80 1.85 7.16 -3.83
C ASP A 80 2.30 6.74 -5.23
N LEU A 81 3.45 7.27 -5.69
CA LEU A 81 4.03 6.88 -6.98
C LEU A 81 4.41 5.39 -7.00
N ALA A 82 5.03 4.89 -5.93
CA ALA A 82 5.37 3.46 -5.81
C ALA A 82 4.11 2.60 -5.74
N ALA A 83 3.10 3.01 -4.98
CA ALA A 83 1.82 2.29 -4.90
C ALA A 83 1.09 2.25 -6.25
N LEU A 84 1.15 3.32 -7.04
CA LEU A 84 0.61 3.34 -8.41
C LEU A 84 1.36 2.36 -9.31
N GLY A 85 2.69 2.36 -9.28
CA GLY A 85 3.52 1.42 -10.04
C GLY A 85 3.23 -0.04 -9.66
N GLN A 86 3.14 -0.35 -8.38
CA GLN A 86 2.76 -1.68 -7.89
C GLN A 86 1.35 -2.08 -8.32
N ALA A 87 0.38 -1.15 -8.28
CA ALA A 87 -0.99 -1.42 -8.74
C ALA A 87 -1.04 -1.78 -10.22
N VAL A 88 -0.28 -1.09 -11.07
CA VAL A 88 -0.16 -1.43 -12.50
C VAL A 88 0.46 -2.81 -12.69
N PHE A 89 1.52 -3.13 -11.93
CA PHE A 89 2.15 -4.45 -11.97
C PHE A 89 1.19 -5.57 -11.55
N ILE A 90 0.42 -5.37 -10.46
CA ILE A 90 -0.58 -6.36 -10.00
C ILE A 90 -1.70 -6.52 -11.04
N LEU A 91 -2.15 -5.44 -11.69
CA LEU A 91 -3.14 -5.51 -12.76
C LEU A 91 -2.64 -6.34 -13.95
N ALA A 92 -1.41 -6.12 -14.39
CA ALA A 92 -0.81 -6.90 -15.46
C ALA A 92 -0.70 -8.39 -15.08
N SER A 93 -0.20 -8.68 -13.87
CA SER A 93 -0.08 -10.05 -13.35
C SER A 93 -1.44 -10.74 -13.22
N SER A 94 -2.47 -10.05 -12.68
CA SER A 94 -3.82 -10.59 -12.59
C SER A 94 -4.44 -10.88 -13.96
N GLY A 95 -4.18 -10.03 -14.95
CA GLY A 95 -4.58 -10.26 -16.33
C GLY A 95 -3.95 -11.52 -16.94
N LEU A 96 -2.65 -11.73 -16.69
CA LEU A 96 -1.94 -12.94 -17.14
C LEU A 96 -2.47 -14.20 -16.44
N ILE A 97 -2.72 -14.15 -15.14
CA ILE A 97 -3.31 -15.28 -14.38
C ILE A 97 -4.70 -15.61 -14.92
N ALA A 98 -5.56 -14.60 -15.12
CA ALA A 98 -6.89 -14.80 -15.65
C ALA A 98 -6.84 -15.41 -17.07
N TRP A 99 -5.98 -14.88 -17.94
CA TRP A 99 -5.79 -15.41 -19.29
C TRP A 99 -5.32 -16.86 -19.29
N ALA A 100 -4.31 -17.19 -18.47
CA ALA A 100 -3.81 -18.55 -18.35
C ALA A 100 -4.87 -19.53 -17.80
N ALA A 101 -5.65 -19.10 -16.80
CA ALA A 101 -6.74 -19.91 -16.23
C ALA A 101 -7.87 -20.17 -17.24
N VAL A 102 -8.26 -19.15 -18.03
CA VAL A 102 -9.26 -19.30 -19.11
C VAL A 102 -8.74 -20.19 -20.23
N ALA A 103 -7.50 -19.97 -20.69
CA ALA A 103 -6.88 -20.82 -21.71
C ALA A 103 -6.84 -22.28 -21.28
N ARG A 104 -6.57 -22.55 -20.01
CA ARG A 104 -6.57 -23.91 -19.44
C ARG A 104 -7.98 -24.51 -19.34
N LEU A 105 -9.00 -23.71 -19.03
CA LEU A 105 -10.40 -24.19 -19.06
C LEU A 105 -10.86 -24.60 -20.46
N LEU A 106 -10.31 -23.95 -21.49
CA LEU A 106 -10.63 -24.22 -22.89
C LEU A 106 -9.77 -25.34 -23.51
N SER A 107 -8.70 -25.76 -22.80
CA SER A 107 -7.84 -26.85 -23.26
C SER A 107 -8.09 -28.11 -22.43
N ASP A 108 -8.22 -29.27 -23.10
CA ASP A 108 -8.40 -30.58 -22.45
C ASP A 108 -7.10 -31.15 -21.83
N THR A 109 -6.06 -30.33 -21.63
CA THR A 109 -4.77 -30.79 -21.09
C THR A 109 -4.78 -30.82 -19.55
N PRO A 110 -4.57 -31.99 -18.92
CA PRO A 110 -4.45 -32.08 -17.47
C PRO A 110 -3.24 -31.31 -16.95
N ALA A 111 -3.37 -30.71 -15.79
CA ALA A 111 -2.23 -30.06 -15.11
C ALA A 111 -1.17 -31.11 -14.74
N PRO A 112 0.12 -30.86 -14.99
CA PRO A 112 1.16 -31.66 -14.41
C PRO A 112 1.19 -31.41 -12.89
N ILE A 113 0.84 -32.42 -12.10
CA ILE A 113 0.95 -32.44 -10.65
C ILE A 113 2.38 -32.90 -10.33
N ALA A 114 3.28 -31.93 -10.10
CA ALA A 114 4.63 -32.25 -9.66
C ALA A 114 4.84 -31.71 -8.26
N ALA A 115 4.67 -32.55 -7.27
CA ALA A 115 5.17 -32.28 -5.91
C ALA A 115 5.85 -33.55 -5.35
N GLU A 116 7.14 -33.69 -5.61
CA GLU A 116 7.97 -34.61 -4.84
C GLU A 116 8.21 -34.00 -3.44
N GLY A 117 8.32 -34.87 -2.39
CA GLY A 117 8.23 -34.50 -0.96
C GLY A 117 9.07 -33.30 -0.48
N ARG A 118 10.25 -33.01 -1.09
CA ARG A 118 11.08 -31.84 -0.74
C ARG A 118 10.47 -30.52 -1.26
N GLY A 119 9.83 -30.56 -2.45
CA GLY A 119 9.10 -29.41 -2.98
C GLY A 119 7.90 -29.03 -2.11
N ALA A 120 7.19 -30.01 -1.55
CA ALA A 120 6.06 -29.77 -0.66
C ALA A 120 6.46 -29.07 0.66
N LEU A 121 7.62 -29.39 1.23
CA LEU A 121 8.14 -28.71 2.43
C LEU A 121 8.48 -27.23 2.13
N VAL A 122 9.16 -26.97 1.03
CA VAL A 122 9.50 -25.58 0.61
C VAL A 122 8.24 -24.79 0.33
N MET A 123 7.24 -25.38 -0.35
CA MET A 123 5.95 -24.74 -0.62
C MET A 123 5.19 -24.44 0.68
N GLY A 124 5.14 -25.38 1.62
CA GLY A 124 4.50 -25.16 2.92
C GLY A 124 5.18 -24.05 3.73
N ALA A 125 6.52 -24.02 3.76
CA ALA A 125 7.27 -22.95 4.40
C ALA A 125 7.04 -21.58 3.72
N SER A 126 7.00 -21.55 2.37
CA SER A 126 6.69 -20.33 1.61
C SER A 126 5.29 -19.79 1.94
N ILE A 127 4.28 -20.65 1.94
CA ILE A 127 2.90 -20.26 2.30
C ILE A 127 2.84 -19.69 3.73
N ALA A 128 3.47 -20.36 4.70
CA ALA A 128 3.46 -19.90 6.08
C ALA A 128 4.15 -18.54 6.26
N LEU A 129 5.31 -18.33 5.63
CA LEU A 129 6.05 -17.08 5.67
C LEU A 129 5.27 -15.94 4.98
N THR A 130 4.73 -16.21 3.79
CA THR A 130 3.94 -15.23 3.04
C THR A 130 2.66 -14.86 3.79
N LEU A 131 1.97 -15.82 4.41
CA LEU A 131 0.78 -15.56 5.22
C LEU A 131 1.11 -14.67 6.42
N ALA A 132 2.17 -14.96 7.16
CA ALA A 132 2.62 -14.14 8.29
C ALA A 132 2.96 -12.72 7.85
N LEU A 133 3.67 -12.56 6.72
CA LEU A 133 4.00 -11.28 6.13
C LEU A 133 2.73 -10.49 5.76
N VAL A 134 1.79 -11.08 5.02
CA VAL A 134 0.54 -10.44 4.59
C VAL A 134 -0.29 -9.98 5.80
N LEU A 135 -0.39 -10.81 6.85
CA LEU A 135 -1.10 -10.44 8.08
C LEU A 135 -0.45 -9.25 8.78
N TRP A 136 0.88 -9.21 8.84
CA TRP A 136 1.63 -8.08 9.40
C TRP A 136 1.45 -6.82 8.57
N GLN A 137 1.66 -6.88 7.27
CA GLN A 137 1.50 -5.76 6.35
C GLN A 137 0.09 -5.17 6.38
N ARG A 138 -0.96 -6.03 6.40
CA ARG A 138 -2.35 -5.58 6.54
C ARG A 138 -2.60 -4.86 7.85
N ARG A 139 -1.97 -5.31 8.95
CA ARG A 139 -2.05 -4.62 10.23
C ARG A 139 -1.37 -3.25 10.18
N VAL A 140 -0.18 -3.16 9.57
CA VAL A 140 0.54 -1.89 9.40
C VAL A 140 -0.24 -0.95 8.49
N ALA A 141 -0.63 -1.38 7.29
CA ALA A 141 -1.35 -0.55 6.33
C ALA A 141 -2.68 0.01 6.88
N ARG A 142 -3.39 -0.78 7.72
CA ARG A 142 -4.60 -0.30 8.42
C ARG A 142 -4.32 0.78 9.47
N LYS A 143 -3.14 0.77 10.09
CA LYS A 143 -2.76 1.75 11.12
C LYS A 143 -2.20 3.03 10.54
N THR A 144 -1.41 2.92 9.46
CA THR A 144 -0.65 4.04 8.89
C THR A 144 -1.32 4.65 7.67
N GLY A 145 -2.27 3.94 7.04
CA GLY A 145 -2.86 4.36 5.77
C GLY A 145 -1.92 4.24 4.57
N SER A 146 -0.69 3.70 4.72
CA SER A 146 0.30 3.59 3.66
C SER A 146 -0.22 2.75 2.49
N ARG A 147 -0.28 3.37 1.31
CA ARG A 147 -0.71 2.73 0.06
C ARG A 147 0.33 1.78 -0.47
N VAL A 148 1.63 2.09 -0.31
CA VAL A 148 2.71 1.22 -0.76
C VAL A 148 2.75 -0.08 0.04
N VAL A 149 2.58 -0.05 1.38
CA VAL A 149 2.48 -1.26 2.21
C VAL A 149 1.22 -2.07 1.86
N ARG A 150 0.11 -1.39 1.54
CA ARG A 150 -1.12 -2.06 1.10
C ARG A 150 -0.95 -2.73 -0.26
N ALA A 151 -0.26 -2.09 -1.21
CA ALA A 151 0.02 -2.65 -2.53
C ALA A 151 0.95 -3.87 -2.43
N ASP A 152 2.01 -3.78 -1.62
CA ASP A 152 2.92 -4.88 -1.36
C ASP A 152 2.19 -6.10 -0.73
N SER A 153 1.30 -5.85 0.25
CA SER A 153 0.44 -6.90 0.83
C SER A 153 -0.49 -7.54 -0.20
N LEU A 154 -1.01 -6.78 -1.16
CA LEU A 154 -1.86 -7.31 -2.22
C LEU A 154 -1.06 -8.13 -3.22
N HIS A 155 0.16 -7.71 -3.55
CA HIS A 155 1.09 -8.45 -4.39
C HIS A 155 1.36 -9.85 -3.81
N TYR A 156 1.77 -9.93 -2.52
CA TYR A 156 2.00 -11.23 -1.86
C TYR A 156 0.73 -12.08 -1.70
N MET A 157 -0.45 -11.47 -1.69
CA MET A 157 -1.69 -12.24 -1.80
C MET A 157 -1.86 -12.87 -3.18
N GLY A 158 -1.33 -12.23 -4.23
CA GLY A 158 -1.29 -12.79 -5.57
C GLY A 158 -0.54 -14.12 -5.65
N ASP A 159 0.50 -14.28 -4.83
CA ASP A 159 1.28 -15.51 -4.76
C ASP A 159 0.62 -16.55 -3.82
N LEU A 160 0.02 -16.08 -2.74
CA LEU A 160 -0.57 -16.94 -1.72
C LEU A 160 -1.87 -17.61 -2.19
N LEU A 161 -2.76 -16.87 -2.86
CA LEU A 161 -4.08 -17.37 -3.23
C LEU A 161 -4.06 -18.51 -4.24
N PRO A 162 -3.26 -18.46 -5.34
CA PRO A 162 -3.13 -19.59 -6.25
C PRO A 162 -2.57 -20.83 -5.56
N ASN A 163 -1.59 -20.68 -4.66
CA ASN A 163 -1.01 -21.79 -3.92
C ASN A 163 -2.02 -22.47 -2.98
N LEU A 164 -2.80 -21.68 -2.23
CA LEU A 164 -3.88 -22.19 -1.38
C LEU A 164 -5.01 -22.80 -2.23
N GLY A 165 -5.33 -22.15 -3.36
CA GLY A 165 -6.32 -22.62 -4.32
C GLY A 165 -5.95 -23.97 -4.93
N ALA A 166 -4.69 -24.16 -5.30
CA ALA A 166 -4.18 -25.42 -5.81
C ALA A 166 -4.31 -26.56 -4.77
N ILE A 167 -3.99 -26.29 -3.50
CA ILE A 167 -4.17 -27.27 -2.42
C ILE A 167 -5.64 -27.62 -2.26
N ALA A 168 -6.54 -26.63 -2.24
CA ALA A 168 -7.98 -26.84 -2.12
C ALA A 168 -8.54 -27.58 -3.33
N ALA A 169 -8.08 -27.26 -4.55
CA ALA A 169 -8.48 -27.92 -5.78
C ALA A 169 -8.05 -29.39 -5.82
N LEU A 170 -6.81 -29.70 -5.38
CA LEU A 170 -6.32 -31.07 -5.25
C LEU A 170 -7.18 -31.89 -4.28
N TRP A 171 -7.51 -31.31 -3.12
CA TRP A 171 -8.38 -31.97 -2.15
C TRP A 171 -9.79 -32.20 -2.72
N ALA A 172 -10.39 -31.19 -3.36
CA ALA A 172 -11.71 -31.29 -3.94
C ALA A 172 -11.76 -32.25 -5.14
N SER A 173 -10.72 -32.29 -5.97
CA SER A 173 -10.60 -33.25 -7.07
C SER A 173 -10.51 -34.69 -6.56
N ALA A 174 -9.76 -34.93 -5.47
CA ALA A 174 -9.63 -36.24 -4.86
C ALA A 174 -10.95 -36.74 -4.22
N GLN A 175 -11.75 -35.84 -3.64
CA GLN A 175 -13.00 -36.20 -2.95
C GLN A 175 -14.22 -36.19 -3.89
N PHE A 176 -14.29 -35.29 -4.85
CA PHE A 176 -15.49 -35.02 -5.65
C PHE A 176 -15.30 -35.19 -7.17
N GLY A 177 -14.10 -35.52 -7.64
CA GLY A 177 -13.78 -35.67 -9.08
C GLY A 177 -13.82 -34.36 -9.89
N LEU A 178 -13.79 -33.22 -9.23
CA LEU A 178 -13.94 -31.91 -9.84
C LEU A 178 -12.59 -31.37 -10.33
N THR A 179 -12.24 -31.60 -11.60
CA THR A 179 -10.93 -31.24 -12.18
C THR A 179 -10.80 -29.76 -12.57
N GLN A 180 -11.92 -29.01 -12.68
CA GLN A 180 -11.94 -27.61 -13.13
C GLN A 180 -11.88 -26.57 -11.99
N ILE A 181 -11.91 -27.00 -10.72
CA ILE A 181 -11.92 -26.11 -9.56
C ILE A 181 -10.68 -25.21 -9.51
N ASP A 182 -9.51 -25.73 -9.87
CA ASP A 182 -8.26 -24.98 -9.86
C ASP A 182 -8.33 -23.72 -10.76
N SER A 183 -8.83 -23.88 -11.98
CA SER A 183 -9.00 -22.74 -12.90
C SER A 183 -10.06 -21.74 -12.43
N ALA A 184 -11.16 -22.21 -11.83
CA ALA A 184 -12.19 -21.34 -11.27
C ALA A 184 -11.66 -20.52 -10.09
N VAL A 185 -10.89 -21.15 -9.19
CA VAL A 185 -10.23 -20.47 -8.06
C VAL A 185 -9.21 -19.47 -8.57
N ALA A 186 -8.41 -19.80 -9.59
CA ALA A 186 -7.43 -18.87 -10.18
C ALA A 186 -8.11 -17.64 -10.81
N ILE A 187 -9.24 -17.80 -11.50
CA ILE A 187 -10.03 -16.68 -12.05
C ILE A 187 -10.57 -15.81 -10.91
N GLY A 188 -11.13 -16.42 -9.86
CA GLY A 188 -11.63 -15.70 -8.69
C GLY A 188 -10.52 -14.89 -7.98
N ALA A 189 -9.34 -15.48 -7.81
CA ALA A 189 -8.17 -14.82 -7.26
C ALA A 189 -7.70 -13.65 -8.14
N ALA A 190 -7.60 -13.85 -9.46
CA ALA A 190 -7.23 -12.81 -10.40
C ALA A 190 -8.22 -11.63 -10.38
N ALA A 191 -9.53 -11.91 -10.35
CA ALA A 191 -10.55 -10.87 -10.26
C ALA A 191 -10.43 -10.07 -8.94
N MET A 192 -10.21 -10.75 -7.81
CA MET A 192 -10.01 -10.09 -6.52
C MET A 192 -8.76 -9.20 -6.51
N LEU A 193 -7.65 -9.67 -7.09
CA LEU A 193 -6.41 -8.89 -7.22
C LEU A 193 -6.62 -7.67 -8.10
N ALA A 194 -7.29 -7.83 -9.25
CA ALA A 194 -7.57 -6.72 -10.15
C ALA A 194 -8.42 -5.63 -9.47
N VAL A 195 -9.50 -6.01 -8.78
CA VAL A 195 -10.34 -5.07 -8.02
C VAL A 195 -9.54 -4.36 -6.92
N GLY A 196 -8.72 -5.11 -6.20
CA GLY A 196 -7.84 -4.54 -5.15
C GLY A 196 -6.81 -3.55 -5.72
N ALA A 197 -6.17 -3.91 -6.83
CA ALA A 197 -5.18 -3.09 -7.51
C ALA A 197 -5.79 -1.81 -8.10
N LEU A 198 -6.99 -1.91 -8.72
CA LEU A 198 -7.74 -0.73 -9.19
C LEU A 198 -8.05 0.23 -8.03
N GLY A 199 -8.47 -0.29 -6.87
CA GLY A 199 -8.72 0.53 -5.69
C GLY A 199 -7.48 1.23 -5.15
N ILE A 200 -6.32 0.54 -5.12
CA ILE A 200 -5.03 1.12 -4.69
C ILE A 200 -4.56 2.14 -5.73
N GLY A 201 -4.56 1.77 -7.01
CA GLY A 201 -4.14 2.64 -8.12
C GLY A 201 -4.98 3.92 -8.18
N LYS A 202 -6.31 3.80 -8.04
CA LYS A 202 -7.19 4.98 -7.96
C LYS A 202 -6.83 5.88 -6.78
N GLY A 203 -6.62 5.30 -5.58
CA GLY A 203 -6.24 6.08 -4.40
C GLY A 203 -4.89 6.77 -4.53
N ALA A 204 -3.91 6.12 -5.16
CA ALA A 204 -2.60 6.69 -5.43
C ALA A 204 -2.68 7.80 -6.50
N TRP A 205 -3.42 7.55 -7.59
CA TRP A 205 -3.70 8.56 -8.62
C TRP A 205 -4.39 9.79 -8.03
N ASP A 206 -5.46 9.59 -7.26
CA ASP A 206 -6.19 10.67 -6.60
C ASP A 206 -5.27 11.52 -5.72
N ALA A 207 -4.34 10.88 -4.96
CA ALA A 207 -3.38 11.60 -4.12
C ALA A 207 -2.35 12.39 -4.94
N LEU A 208 -1.83 11.81 -6.03
CA LEU A 208 -0.91 12.50 -6.96
C LEU A 208 -1.59 13.66 -7.72
N MET A 209 -2.92 13.61 -7.85
CA MET A 209 -3.75 14.67 -8.44
C MET A 209 -4.35 15.62 -7.39
N ASP A 210 -3.71 15.74 -6.23
CA ASP A 210 -4.07 16.68 -5.16
C ASP A 210 -5.52 16.55 -4.67
N ARG A 211 -6.07 15.33 -4.65
CA ARG A 211 -7.41 15.10 -4.10
C ARG A 211 -7.47 15.54 -2.64
N ALA A 212 -8.60 16.15 -2.28
CA ALA A 212 -8.88 16.55 -0.91
C ALA A 212 -8.70 15.38 0.07
N ALA A 213 -8.30 15.70 1.30
CA ALA A 213 -8.18 14.75 2.38
C ALA A 213 -9.53 14.05 2.68
N ASP A 214 -9.49 13.00 3.52
CA ASP A 214 -10.69 12.29 3.94
C ASP A 214 -11.76 13.28 4.45
N PRO A 215 -13.02 13.16 4.00
CA PRO A 215 -14.11 14.07 4.42
C PRO A 215 -14.28 14.17 5.94
N ALA A 216 -13.99 13.09 6.69
CA ALA A 216 -14.05 13.11 8.15
C ALA A 216 -12.94 13.99 8.76
N VAL A 217 -11.74 14.00 8.15
CA VAL A 217 -10.63 14.87 8.56
C VAL A 217 -10.95 16.33 8.24
N VAL A 218 -11.47 16.59 7.04
CA VAL A 218 -11.86 17.94 6.61
C VAL A 218 -12.93 18.50 7.56
N ALA A 219 -14.01 17.74 7.83
CA ALA A 219 -15.07 18.13 8.74
C ALA A 219 -14.55 18.39 10.17
N GLY A 220 -13.62 17.56 10.66
CA GLY A 220 -13.03 17.77 11.98
C GLY A 220 -12.12 19.00 12.06
N ILE A 221 -11.41 19.34 10.99
CA ILE A 221 -10.65 20.60 10.90
C ILE A 221 -11.61 21.79 10.87
N GLU A 222 -12.69 21.70 10.08
CA GLU A 222 -13.72 22.74 10.04
C GLU A 222 -14.34 23.01 11.43
N GLU A 223 -14.61 21.97 12.20
CA GLU A 223 -15.18 22.10 13.55
C GLU A 223 -14.21 22.86 14.49
N ILE A 224 -12.92 22.56 14.42
CA ILE A 224 -11.88 23.28 15.16
C ILE A 224 -11.88 24.76 14.75
N VAL A 225 -11.92 25.04 13.45
CA VAL A 225 -11.89 26.41 12.92
C VAL A 225 -13.14 27.18 13.33
N LYS A 226 -14.34 26.59 13.15
CA LYS A 226 -15.63 27.23 13.48
C LYS A 226 -15.76 27.61 14.96
N THR A 227 -15.13 26.85 15.83
CA THR A 227 -15.20 27.08 17.29
C THR A 227 -14.01 27.87 17.85
N TRP A 228 -13.06 28.27 16.98
CA TRP A 228 -11.87 28.96 17.44
C TRP A 228 -12.14 30.41 17.85
N PRO A 229 -11.73 30.85 19.05
CA PRO A 229 -12.02 32.20 19.52
C PRO A 229 -11.25 33.27 18.72
N GLY A 230 -11.90 34.40 18.49
CA GLY A 230 -11.30 35.54 17.78
C GLY A 230 -11.38 35.49 16.28
N LEU A 231 -12.03 34.48 15.69
CA LEU A 231 -12.35 34.44 14.26
C LEU A 231 -13.71 35.07 14.00
N HIS A 232 -13.81 35.89 12.93
CA HIS A 232 -15.06 36.35 12.37
C HIS A 232 -15.63 35.38 11.34
N GLY A 233 -14.73 34.67 10.62
CA GLY A 233 -15.08 33.69 9.61
C GLY A 233 -13.84 32.96 9.12
N TYR A 234 -14.07 32.06 8.15
CA TYR A 234 -13.01 31.42 7.39
C TYR A 234 -13.49 31.11 5.97
N HIS A 235 -12.56 31.02 5.04
CA HIS A 235 -12.83 30.62 3.66
C HIS A 235 -11.62 29.92 3.04
N ASP A 236 -11.74 29.46 1.80
CA ASP A 236 -10.69 28.79 1.03
C ASP A 236 -9.96 27.64 1.77
N LEU A 237 -10.71 26.89 2.61
CA LEU A 237 -10.17 25.66 3.19
C LEU A 237 -9.89 24.64 2.06
N ARG A 238 -8.62 24.42 1.79
CA ARG A 238 -8.12 23.45 0.81
C ARG A 238 -7.24 22.44 1.50
N THR A 239 -7.48 21.18 1.19
CA THR A 239 -6.69 20.08 1.71
C THR A 239 -6.23 19.18 0.58
N ARG A 240 -5.07 18.54 0.73
CA ARG A 240 -4.61 17.45 -0.14
C ARG A 240 -3.82 16.44 0.65
N SER A 241 -3.78 15.20 0.17
CA SER A 241 -2.98 14.13 0.78
C SER A 241 -1.80 13.77 -0.12
N ALA A 242 -0.63 13.56 0.49
CA ALA A 242 0.55 13.02 -0.19
C ALA A 242 1.22 12.01 0.75
N GLY A 243 1.19 10.73 0.38
CA GLY A 243 1.60 9.64 1.27
C GLY A 243 0.86 9.69 2.61
N SER A 244 1.63 9.84 3.69
CA SER A 244 1.12 9.96 5.06
C SER A 244 0.91 11.41 5.53
N THR A 245 1.20 12.41 4.67
CA THR A 245 1.10 13.84 5.01
C THR A 245 -0.19 14.42 4.45
N ILE A 246 -0.88 15.25 5.25
CA ILE A 246 -2.04 16.03 4.82
C ILE A 246 -1.64 17.50 4.82
N PHE A 247 -1.74 18.15 3.67
CA PHE A 247 -1.53 19.60 3.53
C PHE A 247 -2.86 20.31 3.70
N VAL A 248 -2.86 21.38 4.50
CA VAL A 248 -4.04 22.18 4.83
C VAL A 248 -3.72 23.64 4.58
N ASN A 249 -4.43 24.26 3.66
CA ASN A 249 -4.40 25.69 3.43
C ASN A 249 -5.75 26.28 3.83
N LEU A 250 -5.72 27.38 4.57
CA LEU A 250 -6.92 27.99 5.16
C LEU A 250 -6.74 29.49 5.26
N HIS A 251 -7.78 30.22 4.91
CA HIS A 251 -7.92 31.66 5.18
C HIS A 251 -8.82 31.87 6.40
N ILE A 252 -8.38 32.72 7.33
CA ILE A 252 -9.15 33.11 8.50
C ILE A 252 -9.42 34.62 8.48
N GLU A 253 -10.61 35.01 8.85
CA GLU A 253 -11.04 36.38 8.93
C GLU A 253 -10.91 36.90 10.36
N LEU A 254 -10.16 37.97 10.52
CA LEU A 254 -9.84 38.58 11.82
C LEU A 254 -10.23 40.10 11.82
N ASP A 255 -10.47 40.65 13.00
CA ASP A 255 -10.66 42.09 13.17
C ASP A 255 -9.45 42.86 12.61
N GLY A 256 -9.74 43.82 11.72
CA GLY A 256 -8.72 44.62 11.05
C GLY A 256 -7.94 45.57 11.96
N ASP A 257 -8.46 45.84 13.17
CA ASP A 257 -7.82 46.70 14.18
C ASP A 257 -6.82 45.94 15.04
N LEU A 258 -6.71 44.61 14.90
CA LEU A 258 -5.71 43.79 15.62
C LEU A 258 -4.29 44.17 15.21
N THR A 259 -3.40 44.21 16.20
CA THR A 259 -1.96 44.26 15.90
C THR A 259 -1.50 42.96 15.18
N LEU A 260 -0.42 43.07 14.42
CA LEU A 260 0.15 41.89 13.74
C LEU A 260 0.49 40.76 14.74
N THR A 261 0.94 41.10 15.95
CA THR A 261 1.24 40.13 17.01
C THR A 261 -0.03 39.41 17.47
N GLN A 262 -1.13 40.11 17.72
CA GLN A 262 -2.40 39.52 18.13
C GLN A 262 -2.95 38.60 17.04
N ALA A 263 -2.96 39.06 15.78
CA ALA A 263 -3.37 38.24 14.65
C ALA A 263 -2.48 37.00 14.45
N HIS A 264 -1.17 37.15 14.71
CA HIS A 264 -0.23 36.02 14.69
C HIS A 264 -0.57 34.98 15.74
N ASP A 265 -0.79 35.41 16.99
CA ASP A 265 -1.03 34.52 18.13
C ASP A 265 -2.34 33.72 17.95
N ILE A 266 -3.39 34.33 17.42
CA ILE A 266 -4.64 33.64 17.07
C ILE A 266 -4.38 32.55 16.02
N GLY A 267 -3.72 32.88 14.92
CA GLY A 267 -3.41 31.93 13.84
C GLY A 267 -2.45 30.82 14.27
N ALA A 268 -1.44 31.15 15.09
CA ALA A 268 -0.49 30.17 15.62
C ALA A 268 -1.18 29.19 16.60
N GLY A 269 -2.08 29.71 17.45
CA GLY A 269 -2.89 28.88 18.34
C GLY A 269 -3.78 27.92 17.59
N LEU A 270 -4.50 28.39 16.56
CA LEU A 270 -5.34 27.58 15.69
C LEU A 270 -4.51 26.49 14.98
N LYS A 271 -3.36 26.88 14.38
CA LYS A 271 -2.44 25.93 13.75
C LYS A 271 -2.03 24.82 14.73
N HIS A 272 -1.66 25.20 15.97
CA HIS A 272 -1.26 24.23 16.99
C HIS A 272 -2.41 23.28 17.37
N ALA A 273 -3.64 23.76 17.45
CA ALA A 273 -4.81 22.95 17.74
C ALA A 273 -5.07 21.91 16.61
N ILE A 274 -4.96 22.33 15.36
CA ILE A 274 -5.10 21.42 14.20
C ILE A 274 -3.97 20.36 14.23
N LEU A 275 -2.71 20.77 14.42
CA LEU A 275 -1.57 19.84 14.50
C LEU A 275 -1.69 18.84 15.67
N LYS A 276 -2.28 19.27 16.79
CA LYS A 276 -2.53 18.39 17.94
C LYS A 276 -3.62 17.36 17.67
N ALA A 277 -4.69 17.77 16.99
CA ALA A 277 -5.82 16.88 16.65
C ALA A 277 -5.47 15.92 15.50
N TYR A 278 -4.69 16.40 14.53
CA TYR A 278 -4.30 15.68 13.32
C TYR A 278 -2.77 15.68 13.15
N PRO A 279 -2.04 14.84 13.90
CA PRO A 279 -0.60 14.71 13.74
C PRO A 279 -0.23 14.25 12.31
N GLY A 280 0.76 14.89 11.71
CA GLY A 280 1.16 14.62 10.32
C GLY A 280 0.50 15.54 9.29
N THR A 281 -0.21 16.59 9.75
CA THR A 281 -0.64 17.68 8.86
C THR A 281 0.46 18.73 8.71
N ASP A 282 0.51 19.36 7.53
CA ASP A 282 1.23 20.62 7.30
C ASP A 282 0.18 21.72 7.08
N VAL A 283 0.20 22.76 7.93
CA VAL A 283 -0.88 23.77 7.99
C VAL A 283 -0.33 25.16 7.68
N ILE A 284 -0.90 25.79 6.65
CA ILE A 284 -0.67 27.18 6.29
C ILE A 284 -1.97 27.96 6.53
N ILE A 285 -1.90 29.03 7.30
CA ILE A 285 -3.04 29.91 7.60
C ILE A 285 -2.74 31.32 7.10
N HIS A 286 -3.54 31.76 6.15
CA HIS A 286 -3.59 33.16 5.73
C HIS A 286 -4.56 33.92 6.63
N LYS A 287 -4.26 35.19 6.89
CA LYS A 287 -5.05 36.06 7.77
C LYS A 287 -5.58 37.22 6.97
N ASP A 288 -6.90 37.34 6.87
CA ASP A 288 -7.61 38.40 6.15
C ASP A 288 -8.26 39.35 7.15
N PRO A 289 -8.01 40.67 7.04
CA PRO A 289 -8.66 41.63 7.89
C PRO A 289 -10.10 41.87 7.41
N VAL A 290 -11.06 41.78 8.34
CA VAL A 290 -12.44 42.26 8.12
C VAL A 290 -12.60 43.63 8.78
N ARG A 291 -13.40 44.50 8.12
CA ARG A 291 -13.68 45.85 8.62
C ARG A 291 -15.01 45.90 9.36
#